data_91718cdd4938549ad74dba070a849f1e
#
_entry.id   91718cdd4938549ad74dba070a849f1e
#
_cell.length_a   1.000
_cell.length_b   1.000
_cell.length_c   1.000
_cell.angle_alpha   90.00
_cell.angle_beta   90.00
_cell.angle_gamma   90.00
#
_symmetry.space_group_name_H-M   'P 1'
#
loop_
_entity.id
_entity.type
_entity.pdbx_description
1 polymer ?
#
loop_
_entity_poly.entity_id
_entity_poly.type
_entity_poly.pdbx_seq_one_letter_code
_entity_poly.pdbx_strand_id
1 'polypeptide(L)'
;MDGITFGRTSLLCTLLLWAFQVCSGAVTVEVAPKVEVLKGETAKLPCTYNVSPSSSNTVVEWYIEEQGTRKRVAFRSQGGEGKSDDGSPVTGRVTIGEDFTLTISSVQPSDELVFYCQVTAGPAGVGDAATMLKVFFAPEKPELTKPSSQAISAGETTSSEIGTCVTKNGHPQPRIIWFKDDQPLPEVKDRKEKTYMIPSVVKEASGLYTIKSTLNMQPTKADKDSVFQCTVEYSMPADQIKQKKSNTITINLNYPSEKATFSLLNTDPVKEGDAVTMKCETDGNPQPEFDFTKDGKDLTAQGGLLTLKSVKRTDDGVYKCTATDFDNLDADLSGTITLTVHYIDPVSVIPAQPQVVMLGDNVEWQCKTKASTAHTVQWKKGSEVLSQDGTLSIQDVSYDKAGQYMCVGAVPSVPGLTSQASVNLTVKGKPMIETPAVGEVGKEGDMVTLKCSAYGSPAPQFTWKPSGKESVSVEGNKVVSTMTLEATAEIMKDGVTCEVSNEHGTDSKTFAVSLKRAIDNSANRVLLSGNPVLKSADKQQGGSSGVVIAVVVCVLLLLLLVALIYFLNKKSKLPCSKKDKKEVATGEVNNDIVVEMKTDKANEEAGLLNKRPSTEQ
;
A
#
# COMPACT_ATOMS: atom_id res chain seq x y z
N MET A 1 94.20 47.56 -19.27
CA MET A 1 94.61 48.16 -20.51
C MET A 1 93.41 48.46 -21.29
N ASP A 2 93.17 49.69 -21.42
CA ASP A 2 92.49 50.46 -22.41
C ASP A 2 90.97 50.31 -22.46
N GLY A 3 90.22 51.23 -22.15
CA GLY A 3 90.28 52.69 -22.24
C GLY A 3 89.47 53.15 -23.41
N ILE A 4 88.68 54.15 -23.22
CA ILE A 4 88.19 55.08 -24.26
C ILE A 4 86.70 55.10 -24.58
N THR A 5 86.15 56.11 -24.03
CA THR A 5 85.25 57.16 -24.54
C THR A 5 84.16 56.81 -25.50
N PHE A 6 82.91 56.97 -25.09
CA PHE A 6 81.80 57.42 -25.94
C PHE A 6 81.02 58.55 -25.25
N GLY A 7 81.27 59.71 -25.73
CA GLY A 7 80.47 60.88 -25.39
C GLY A 7 79.79 61.42 -26.66
N ARG A 8 78.57 61.93 -26.50
CA ARG A 8 78.00 63.00 -27.31
C ARG A 8 77.40 62.66 -28.70
N THR A 9 76.59 61.58 -28.81
CA THR A 9 75.61 61.53 -29.98
C THR A 9 74.21 61.00 -29.60
N SER A 10 73.90 60.79 -28.31
CA SER A 10 72.66 60.25 -27.87
C SER A 10 71.56 61.27 -27.47
N LEU A 11 71.83 62.59 -27.58
CA LEU A 11 70.88 63.61 -27.10
C LEU A 11 69.99 64.24 -28.21
N LEU A 12 70.28 63.98 -29.49
CA LEU A 12 69.48 64.51 -30.59
C LEU A 12 68.41 63.48 -31.17
N CYS A 13 68.56 62.19 -30.92
CA CYS A 13 67.60 61.21 -31.38
C CYS A 13 66.35 61.03 -30.43
N THR A 14 66.50 61.45 -29.19
CA THR A 14 65.36 61.36 -28.21
C THR A 14 64.40 62.55 -28.25
N LEU A 15 64.80 63.66 -28.89
CA LEU A 15 63.94 64.85 -29.04
C LEU A 15 63.09 64.81 -30.35
N LEU A 16 63.40 63.93 -31.31
CA LEU A 16 62.61 63.75 -32.51
C LEU A 16 61.54 62.61 -32.40
N LEU A 17 61.59 61.81 -31.33
CA LEU A 17 60.55 60.77 -31.04
C LEU A 17 59.40 61.32 -30.22
N TRP A 18 59.42 62.56 -29.77
CA TRP A 18 58.37 63.20 -28.96
C TRP A 18 57.43 64.11 -29.79
N ALA A 19 57.63 64.26 -31.07
CA ALA A 19 56.86 65.17 -31.92
C ALA A 19 55.87 64.55 -32.84
N PHE A 20 55.65 63.21 -32.81
CA PHE A 20 54.56 62.55 -33.47
C PHE A 20 53.69 61.78 -32.46
N GLN A 21 53.20 62.45 -31.42
CA GLN A 21 51.96 62.07 -30.85
C GLN A 21 50.87 62.52 -31.81
N VAL A 22 50.70 61.74 -32.88
CA VAL A 22 49.47 61.79 -33.72
C VAL A 22 48.33 61.58 -32.76
N CYS A 23 47.52 62.61 -32.57
CA CYS A 23 46.22 62.48 -31.88
C CYS A 23 45.37 61.61 -32.82
N SER A 24 45.65 60.35 -32.78
CA SER A 24 44.83 59.32 -33.40
C SER A 24 43.52 59.34 -32.67
N GLY A 25 42.50 59.83 -33.30
CA GLY A 25 41.14 59.67 -32.78
C GLY A 25 40.88 58.22 -32.47
N ALA A 26 40.21 57.94 -31.37
CA ALA A 26 39.86 56.58 -30.97
C ALA A 26 38.37 56.48 -30.76
N VAL A 27 37.74 55.48 -31.42
CA VAL A 27 36.37 55.09 -31.18
C VAL A 27 36.42 53.74 -30.46
N THR A 28 35.93 53.69 -29.23
CA THR A 28 35.77 52.44 -28.47
C THR A 28 34.29 52.12 -28.40
N VAL A 29 33.95 50.88 -28.72
CA VAL A 29 32.55 50.38 -28.73
C VAL A 29 32.44 49.25 -27.74
N GLU A 30 31.39 49.26 -26.93
CA GLU A 30 31.11 48.24 -25.94
C GLU A 30 29.73 47.69 -26.15
N VAL A 31 29.64 46.34 -26.20
CA VAL A 31 28.41 45.56 -26.27
C VAL A 31 28.52 44.41 -25.29
N ALA A 32 27.39 43.88 -24.83
CA ALA A 32 27.39 42.63 -24.08
C ALA A 32 27.92 41.49 -24.93
N PRO A 33 28.82 40.61 -24.46
CA PRO A 33 29.37 39.53 -25.31
C PRO A 33 28.32 38.55 -25.78
N LYS A 34 27.22 38.35 -25.03
CA LYS A 34 26.03 37.57 -25.44
C LYS A 34 24.74 38.23 -24.93
N VAL A 35 23.68 38.11 -25.69
CA VAL A 35 22.30 38.42 -25.30
C VAL A 35 21.46 37.16 -25.39
N GLU A 36 20.77 36.81 -24.32
CA GLU A 36 19.98 35.59 -24.18
C GLU A 36 18.50 35.93 -24.09
N VAL A 37 17.67 35.29 -24.92
CA VAL A 37 16.24 35.60 -25.03
C VAL A 37 15.42 34.33 -25.30
N LEU A 38 14.15 34.32 -24.89
CA LEU A 38 13.23 33.25 -25.25
C LEU A 38 12.67 33.49 -26.65
N LYS A 39 12.46 32.40 -27.39
CA LYS A 39 11.77 32.44 -28.70
C LYS A 39 10.44 33.17 -28.57
N GLY A 40 10.19 34.12 -29.47
CA GLY A 40 8.98 34.94 -29.53
C GLY A 40 9.04 36.21 -28.68
N GLU A 41 10.00 36.34 -27.77
CA GLU A 41 10.22 37.57 -27.01
C GLU A 41 11.00 38.61 -27.84
N THR A 42 11.25 39.75 -27.23
CA THR A 42 12.00 40.86 -27.82
C THR A 42 13.42 40.89 -27.28
N ALA A 43 14.41 40.78 -28.14
CA ALA A 43 15.82 40.97 -27.82
C ALA A 43 16.19 42.43 -27.86
N LYS A 44 16.98 42.89 -26.91
CA LYS A 44 17.59 44.24 -26.86
C LYS A 44 19.11 44.07 -26.81
N LEU A 45 19.80 44.60 -27.81
CA LEU A 45 21.25 44.58 -27.95
C LEU A 45 21.75 46.02 -27.75
N PRO A 46 22.17 46.37 -26.53
CA PRO A 46 22.66 47.70 -26.23
C PRO A 46 24.05 47.92 -26.87
N CYS A 47 24.29 49.10 -27.41
CA CYS A 47 25.56 49.51 -27.90
C CYS A 47 25.95 50.85 -27.29
N THR A 48 27.03 50.86 -26.53
CA THR A 48 27.59 52.05 -25.95
C THR A 48 28.96 52.35 -26.59
N TYR A 49 29.30 53.62 -26.68
CA TYR A 49 30.56 53.98 -27.31
C TYR A 49 31.17 55.22 -26.67
N ASN A 50 32.49 55.35 -26.81
CA ASN A 50 33.22 56.54 -26.44
C ASN A 50 34.08 57.01 -27.61
N VAL A 51 34.01 58.31 -27.90
CA VAL A 51 34.73 58.95 -29.05
C VAL A 51 35.64 60.05 -28.53
N SER A 52 36.90 59.95 -28.86
CA SER A 52 37.90 60.98 -28.49
C SER A 52 38.72 61.43 -29.70
N PRO A 53 38.71 62.70 -30.08
CA PRO A 53 37.89 63.80 -29.56
C PRO A 53 36.41 63.66 -29.89
N SER A 54 35.51 64.25 -29.10
CA SER A 54 34.05 64.18 -29.29
C SER A 54 33.67 64.64 -30.71
N SER A 55 32.80 63.91 -31.38
CA SER A 55 32.29 64.19 -32.71
C SER A 55 30.80 64.40 -32.66
N SER A 56 30.31 65.46 -33.34
CA SER A 56 28.87 65.70 -33.46
C SER A 56 28.22 64.90 -34.61
N ASN A 57 29.00 64.25 -35.46
CA ASN A 57 28.51 63.50 -36.61
C ASN A 57 28.81 62.03 -36.43
N THR A 58 28.22 61.42 -35.42
CA THR A 58 28.38 59.98 -35.16
C THR A 58 27.21 59.20 -35.79
N VAL A 59 27.53 58.11 -36.49
CA VAL A 59 26.56 57.16 -37.04
C VAL A 59 26.84 55.80 -36.40
N VAL A 60 25.80 55.20 -35.87
CA VAL A 60 25.83 53.84 -35.35
C VAL A 60 25.09 52.93 -36.30
N GLU A 61 25.74 51.86 -36.71
CA GLU A 61 25.25 50.90 -37.69
C GLU A 61 25.35 49.49 -37.09
N TRP A 62 24.28 48.72 -37.23
CA TRP A 62 24.25 47.32 -36.84
C TRP A 62 24.36 46.41 -38.06
N TYR A 63 25.22 45.42 -37.96
CA TYR A 63 25.48 44.44 -39.03
C TYR A 63 25.30 43.03 -38.51
N ILE A 64 24.96 42.11 -39.40
CA ILE A 64 25.08 40.66 -39.24
C ILE A 64 26.09 40.12 -40.21
N GLU A 65 26.62 38.94 -39.95
CA GLU A 65 27.51 38.24 -40.89
C GLU A 65 26.72 37.18 -41.62
N GLU A 66 26.61 37.32 -42.93
CA GLU A 66 26.01 36.32 -43.84
C GLU A 66 27.09 35.85 -44.82
N GLN A 67 27.42 34.55 -44.80
CA GLN A 67 28.40 33.94 -45.72
C GLN A 67 29.74 34.67 -45.79
N GLY A 68 30.24 35.12 -44.64
CA GLY A 68 31.51 35.85 -44.54
C GLY A 68 31.44 37.33 -44.97
N THR A 69 30.25 37.86 -45.25
CA THR A 69 30.04 39.25 -45.62
C THR A 69 29.16 39.96 -44.57
N ARG A 70 29.59 41.14 -44.12
CA ARG A 70 28.78 41.95 -43.23
C ARG A 70 27.66 42.65 -43.98
N LYS A 71 26.45 42.44 -43.54
CA LYS A 71 25.23 43.06 -44.07
C LYS A 71 24.58 43.91 -43.00
N ARG A 72 24.35 45.21 -43.35
CA ARG A 72 23.69 46.13 -42.42
C ARG A 72 22.24 45.79 -42.22
N VAL A 73 21.73 45.86 -40.99
CA VAL A 73 20.35 45.58 -40.62
C VAL A 73 19.62 46.82 -40.10
N ALA A 74 20.35 47.76 -39.53
CA ALA A 74 19.80 49.04 -39.05
C ALA A 74 20.89 50.06 -38.84
N PHE A 75 20.54 51.36 -38.90
CA PHE A 75 21.43 52.44 -38.57
C PHE A 75 20.70 53.65 -37.99
N ARG A 76 21.45 54.47 -37.24
CA ARG A 76 20.95 55.72 -36.71
C ARG A 76 22.11 56.73 -36.60
N SER A 77 21.90 57.96 -37.12
CA SER A 77 22.78 59.07 -36.85
C SER A 77 22.43 59.73 -35.53
N GLN A 78 23.41 60.33 -34.86
CA GLN A 78 23.19 61.08 -33.64
C GLN A 78 22.14 62.19 -33.86
N GLY A 79 21.05 62.17 -33.09
CA GLY A 79 19.92 63.11 -33.25
C GLY A 79 19.02 62.87 -34.45
N GLY A 80 19.28 61.85 -35.28
CA GLY A 80 18.48 61.44 -36.42
C GLY A 80 17.46 60.35 -36.07
N GLU A 81 16.60 59.99 -37.01
CA GLU A 81 15.69 58.86 -36.91
C GLU A 81 16.41 57.54 -37.15
N GLY A 82 15.99 56.47 -36.43
CA GLY A 82 16.47 55.11 -36.66
C GLY A 82 15.83 54.55 -37.93
N LYS A 83 16.66 53.87 -38.76
CA LYS A 83 16.20 53.21 -39.99
C LYS A 83 16.64 51.74 -39.98
N SER A 84 15.79 50.87 -40.47
CA SER A 84 16.11 49.44 -40.72
C SER A 84 16.29 49.20 -42.21
N ASP A 85 17.17 48.27 -42.54
CA ASP A 85 17.45 47.87 -43.94
C ASP A 85 16.70 46.57 -44.27
N ASP A 86 16.35 46.39 -45.52
CA ASP A 86 15.65 45.20 -46.02
C ASP A 86 16.61 44.07 -46.45
N GLY A 87 16.06 42.87 -46.58
CA GLY A 87 16.75 41.71 -47.16
C GLY A 87 17.61 40.92 -46.19
N SER A 88 17.52 41.17 -44.88
CA SER A 88 18.15 40.34 -43.84
C SER A 88 17.15 39.38 -43.19
N PRO A 89 17.58 38.32 -42.49
CA PRO A 89 16.70 37.41 -41.75
C PRO A 89 15.83 38.11 -40.71
N VAL A 90 16.23 39.27 -40.23
CA VAL A 90 15.53 40.05 -39.18
C VAL A 90 14.69 41.21 -39.78
N THR A 91 14.62 41.33 -41.12
CA THR A 91 13.84 42.38 -41.81
C THR A 91 12.41 42.49 -41.31
N GLY A 92 11.93 43.69 -41.08
CA GLY A 92 10.58 44.01 -40.58
C GLY A 92 10.40 43.77 -39.07
N ARG A 93 11.42 43.26 -38.41
CA ARG A 93 11.39 43.00 -36.94
C ARG A 93 12.42 43.77 -36.15
N VAL A 94 13.26 44.58 -36.81
CA VAL A 94 14.33 45.37 -36.19
C VAL A 94 13.98 46.83 -36.10
N THR A 95 14.35 47.44 -34.95
CA THR A 95 14.35 48.88 -34.77
C THR A 95 15.59 49.30 -34.01
N ILE A 96 16.09 50.55 -34.20
CA ILE A 96 17.21 51.12 -33.44
C ILE A 96 16.72 52.31 -32.63
N GLY A 97 16.90 52.23 -31.30
CA GLY A 97 16.48 53.25 -30.35
C GLY A 97 17.35 54.51 -30.36
N GLU A 98 16.94 55.53 -29.59
CA GLU A 98 17.72 56.77 -29.38
C GLU A 98 19.05 56.53 -28.67
N ASP A 99 19.06 55.49 -27.85
CA ASP A 99 20.22 54.96 -27.14
C ASP A 99 21.09 54.01 -27.98
N PHE A 100 20.80 53.92 -29.28
CA PHE A 100 21.48 53.04 -30.24
C PHE A 100 21.30 51.55 -29.95
N THR A 101 20.43 51.17 -29.03
CA THR A 101 20.05 49.79 -28.76
C THR A 101 19.30 49.21 -29.96
N LEU A 102 19.82 48.10 -30.53
CA LEU A 102 19.11 47.33 -31.54
C LEU A 102 18.06 46.48 -30.85
N THR A 103 16.80 46.63 -31.23
CA THR A 103 15.66 45.86 -30.75
C THR A 103 15.14 44.92 -31.83
N ILE A 104 15.05 43.63 -31.53
CA ILE A 104 14.56 42.59 -32.46
C ILE A 104 13.30 41.99 -31.85
N SER A 105 12.14 42.19 -32.43
CA SER A 105 10.86 41.67 -31.97
C SER A 105 10.60 40.24 -32.45
N SER A 106 9.85 39.44 -31.68
CA SER A 106 9.44 38.07 -32.02
C SER A 106 10.61 37.19 -32.48
N VAL A 107 11.64 37.13 -31.65
CA VAL A 107 12.91 36.43 -31.94
C VAL A 107 12.67 34.97 -32.30
N GLN A 108 13.35 34.49 -33.36
CA GLN A 108 13.27 33.12 -33.83
C GLN A 108 14.65 32.42 -33.67
N PRO A 109 14.70 31.08 -33.63
CA PRO A 109 15.97 30.34 -33.63
C PRO A 109 16.93 30.67 -34.77
N SER A 110 16.39 31.12 -35.92
CA SER A 110 17.16 31.59 -37.09
C SER A 110 17.88 32.92 -36.83
N ASP A 111 17.51 33.66 -35.79
CA ASP A 111 18.12 34.94 -35.42
C ASP A 111 19.37 34.75 -34.52
N GLU A 112 19.74 33.51 -34.18
CA GLU A 112 21.00 33.19 -33.52
C GLU A 112 22.20 33.51 -34.39
N LEU A 113 22.53 34.79 -34.46
CA LEU A 113 23.59 35.33 -35.27
C LEU A 113 24.53 36.19 -34.42
N VAL A 114 25.69 36.50 -34.98
CA VAL A 114 26.60 37.53 -34.40
C VAL A 114 26.19 38.87 -35.00
N PHE A 115 25.90 39.81 -34.09
CA PHE A 115 25.57 41.17 -34.42
C PHE A 115 26.77 42.08 -34.12
N TYR A 116 27.10 42.95 -35.03
CA TYR A 116 28.20 43.89 -34.89
C TYR A 116 27.64 45.29 -34.78
N CYS A 117 27.95 45.98 -33.70
CA CYS A 117 27.73 47.41 -33.55
C CYS A 117 28.96 48.14 -34.06
N GLN A 118 28.84 48.88 -35.16
CA GLN A 118 29.88 49.70 -35.72
C GLN A 118 29.56 51.19 -35.53
N VAL A 119 30.51 51.93 -35.03
CA VAL A 119 30.35 53.36 -34.78
C VAL A 119 31.35 54.12 -35.65
N THR A 120 30.83 54.98 -36.51
CA THR A 120 31.60 55.83 -37.40
C THR A 120 31.52 57.28 -36.88
N ALA A 121 32.63 57.86 -36.50
CA ALA A 121 32.70 59.19 -35.87
C ALA A 121 33.59 60.15 -36.64
N GLY A 122 33.41 60.24 -37.97
CA GLY A 122 34.16 61.16 -38.83
C GLY A 122 35.67 61.10 -38.64
N PRO A 123 36.34 62.19 -38.22
CA PRO A 123 37.77 62.23 -38.07
C PRO A 123 38.34 61.34 -36.98
N ALA A 124 37.50 60.95 -35.98
CA ALA A 124 37.91 60.07 -34.93
C ALA A 124 38.02 58.61 -35.38
N GLY A 125 37.54 58.28 -36.58
CA GLY A 125 37.62 56.94 -37.15
C GLY A 125 36.39 56.07 -36.94
N VAL A 126 36.61 54.74 -36.98
CA VAL A 126 35.57 53.72 -36.88
C VAL A 126 35.98 52.73 -35.80
N GLY A 127 35.03 52.32 -34.95
CA GLY A 127 35.18 51.23 -33.99
C GLY A 127 34.01 50.27 -34.13
N ASP A 128 34.23 49.01 -33.81
CA ASP A 128 33.13 48.01 -33.75
C ASP A 128 33.32 47.02 -32.61
N ALA A 129 32.22 46.43 -32.19
CA ALA A 129 32.15 45.33 -31.20
C ALA A 129 31.03 44.34 -31.56
N ALA A 130 31.27 43.09 -31.21
CA ALA A 130 30.38 41.98 -31.57
C ALA A 130 29.63 41.41 -30.36
N THR A 131 28.35 41.12 -30.54
CA THR A 131 27.51 40.44 -29.58
C THR A 131 26.82 39.22 -30.23
N MET A 132 26.74 38.14 -29.50
CA MET A 132 26.04 36.92 -29.97
C MET A 132 24.63 36.90 -29.42
N LEU A 133 23.62 36.80 -30.27
CA LEU A 133 22.25 36.53 -29.83
C LEU A 133 22.06 35.01 -29.64
N LYS A 134 21.60 34.60 -28.49
CA LYS A 134 21.25 33.24 -28.12
C LYS A 134 19.75 33.13 -27.88
N VAL A 135 19.13 32.16 -28.53
CA VAL A 135 17.67 31.95 -28.45
C VAL A 135 17.38 30.66 -27.70
N PHE A 136 16.40 30.68 -26.82
CA PHE A 136 16.02 29.53 -26.01
C PHE A 136 14.54 29.21 -26.18
N PHE A 137 14.22 27.93 -26.22
CA PHE A 137 12.83 27.45 -26.19
C PHE A 137 12.78 26.09 -25.50
N ALA A 138 11.97 25.99 -24.44
CA ALA A 138 11.85 24.78 -23.65
C ALA A 138 11.15 23.68 -24.47
N PRO A 139 11.75 22.47 -24.58
CA PRO A 139 11.12 21.36 -25.29
C PRO A 139 9.79 20.94 -24.63
N GLU A 140 8.97 20.24 -25.40
CA GLU A 140 7.79 19.57 -24.86
C GLU A 140 8.16 18.51 -23.83
N LYS A 141 7.18 18.09 -23.01
CA LYS A 141 7.37 16.95 -22.11
C LYS A 141 7.68 15.71 -22.95
N PRO A 142 8.75 14.95 -22.62
CA PRO A 142 9.08 13.76 -23.37
C PRO A 142 7.98 12.71 -23.24
N GLU A 143 7.69 12.03 -24.33
CA GLU A 143 6.80 10.89 -24.41
C GLU A 143 7.63 9.62 -24.56
N LEU A 144 7.37 8.64 -23.67
CA LEU A 144 8.00 7.33 -23.72
C LEU A 144 6.97 6.30 -24.17
N THR A 145 7.25 5.64 -25.28
CA THR A 145 6.39 4.61 -25.87
C THR A 145 7.07 3.24 -25.82
N LYS A 146 6.26 2.20 -25.57
CA LYS A 146 6.71 0.80 -25.69
C LYS A 146 6.72 0.38 -27.15
N PRO A 147 7.58 -0.58 -27.55
CA PRO A 147 7.40 -1.28 -28.80
C PRO A 147 6.05 -2.02 -28.79
N SER A 148 5.41 -2.12 -29.94
CA SER A 148 4.10 -2.76 -30.06
C SER A 148 4.20 -4.25 -29.72
N SER A 149 3.69 -4.62 -28.54
CA SER A 149 3.20 -5.93 -28.10
C SER A 149 4.04 -7.20 -28.26
N GLN A 150 5.35 -7.15 -28.35
CA GLN A 150 6.14 -8.38 -28.32
C GLN A 150 6.71 -8.59 -26.91
N ALA A 151 6.44 -9.77 -26.31
CA ALA A 151 7.16 -10.18 -25.12
C ALA A 151 8.65 -10.31 -25.45
N ILE A 152 9.50 -9.87 -24.56
CA ILE A 152 10.96 -9.91 -24.70
C ILE A 152 11.43 -11.12 -23.88
N SER A 153 12.30 -11.96 -24.44
CA SER A 153 12.87 -13.10 -23.72
C SER A 153 14.15 -12.71 -23.00
N ALA A 154 14.28 -13.10 -21.75
CA ALA A 154 15.50 -12.90 -20.98
C ALA A 154 16.61 -13.85 -21.45
N GLY A 155 17.84 -13.36 -21.39
CA GLY A 155 19.02 -14.17 -21.71
C GLY A 155 19.32 -14.34 -23.20
N GLU A 156 18.57 -13.67 -24.09
CA GLU A 156 18.92 -13.65 -25.51
C GLU A 156 20.26 -12.95 -25.75
N THR A 157 20.97 -13.41 -26.78
CA THR A 157 22.27 -12.83 -27.18
C THR A 157 22.12 -11.52 -27.96
N THR A 158 20.91 -11.23 -28.44
CA THR A 158 20.57 -10.01 -29.16
C THR A 158 19.85 -9.04 -28.25
N SER A 159 20.16 -7.75 -28.38
CA SER A 159 19.47 -6.71 -27.61
C SER A 159 18.08 -6.42 -28.19
N SER A 160 17.09 -6.37 -27.33
CA SER A 160 15.70 -6.04 -27.67
C SER A 160 15.40 -4.56 -27.41
N GLU A 161 14.51 -3.97 -28.20
CA GLU A 161 14.02 -2.62 -27.98
C GLU A 161 13.16 -2.58 -26.71
N ILE A 162 13.55 -1.72 -25.78
CA ILE A 162 12.82 -1.49 -24.50
C ILE A 162 11.76 -0.40 -24.68
N GLY A 163 12.11 0.65 -25.41
CA GLY A 163 11.19 1.75 -25.66
C GLY A 163 11.83 2.89 -26.44
N THR A 164 10.99 3.80 -26.89
CA THR A 164 11.38 4.99 -27.63
C THR A 164 10.91 6.24 -26.88
N CYS A 165 11.86 7.13 -26.59
CA CYS A 165 11.64 8.44 -25.98
C CYS A 165 11.70 9.53 -27.03
N VAL A 166 10.68 10.40 -27.10
CA VAL A 166 10.59 11.51 -28.07
C VAL A 166 10.28 12.80 -27.33
N THR A 167 11.03 13.87 -27.65
CA THR A 167 10.71 15.25 -27.24
C THR A 167 10.81 16.17 -28.45
N LYS A 168 9.96 17.19 -28.50
CA LYS A 168 9.85 18.12 -29.64
C LYS A 168 10.08 19.56 -29.19
N ASN A 169 10.36 20.39 -30.17
CA ASN A 169 10.36 21.85 -30.05
C ASN A 169 11.38 22.42 -29.05
N GLY A 170 12.52 21.77 -28.86
CA GLY A 170 13.58 22.31 -27.99
C GLY A 170 14.58 23.19 -28.75
N HIS A 171 15.09 24.26 -28.13
CA HIS A 171 16.22 25.05 -28.65
C HIS A 171 16.95 25.73 -27.49
N PRO A 172 18.28 25.65 -27.39
CA PRO A 172 19.21 24.82 -28.16
C PRO A 172 18.86 23.32 -28.09
N GLN A 173 19.59 22.50 -28.85
CA GLN A 173 19.35 21.05 -28.95
C GLN A 173 19.30 20.41 -27.54
N PRO A 174 18.16 19.82 -27.11
CA PRO A 174 18.06 19.11 -25.85
C PRO A 174 18.79 17.77 -25.88
N ARG A 175 18.96 17.17 -24.69
CA ARG A 175 19.55 15.83 -24.52
C ARG A 175 18.58 14.91 -23.80
N ILE A 176 18.46 13.66 -24.24
CA ILE A 176 17.69 12.62 -23.55
C ILE A 176 18.63 11.77 -22.69
N ILE A 177 18.25 11.57 -21.43
CA ILE A 177 18.91 10.70 -20.46
C ILE A 177 17.94 9.60 -20.08
N TRP A 178 18.38 8.34 -20.17
CA TRP A 178 17.59 7.18 -19.80
C TRP A 178 17.84 6.79 -18.35
N PHE A 179 16.80 6.29 -17.70
CA PHE A 179 16.81 5.78 -16.34
C PHE A 179 16.21 4.37 -16.30
N LYS A 180 16.83 3.52 -15.50
CA LYS A 180 16.33 2.22 -15.09
C LYS A 180 16.28 2.21 -13.56
N ASP A 181 15.11 1.94 -12.97
CA ASP A 181 14.92 1.91 -11.51
C ASP A 181 15.47 3.17 -10.82
N ASP A 182 15.15 4.36 -11.39
CA ASP A 182 15.60 5.69 -10.99
C ASP A 182 17.13 5.92 -11.07
N GLN A 183 17.90 4.96 -11.64
CA GLN A 183 19.33 5.13 -11.86
C GLN A 183 19.59 5.54 -13.32
N PRO A 184 20.42 6.56 -13.57
CA PRO A 184 20.73 6.97 -14.92
C PRO A 184 21.58 5.91 -15.63
N LEU A 185 21.19 5.56 -16.83
CA LEU A 185 21.96 4.68 -17.70
C LEU A 185 23.08 5.48 -18.41
N PRO A 186 24.28 4.90 -18.55
CA PRO A 186 25.35 5.52 -19.32
C PRO A 186 24.93 5.64 -20.80
N GLU A 187 25.26 6.77 -21.42
CA GLU A 187 24.99 6.96 -22.84
C GLU A 187 25.96 6.14 -23.69
N VAL A 188 25.49 5.02 -24.22
CA VAL A 188 26.25 4.13 -25.07
C VAL A 188 25.59 4.08 -26.46
N LYS A 189 26.35 4.33 -27.50
CA LYS A 189 25.88 4.31 -28.91
C LYS A 189 26.36 3.06 -29.69
N ASP A 190 27.33 2.33 -29.13
CA ASP A 190 27.85 1.11 -29.78
C ASP A 190 26.83 -0.03 -29.62
N ARG A 191 26.32 -0.49 -30.78
CA ARG A 191 25.34 -1.59 -30.86
C ARG A 191 25.88 -2.97 -30.47
N LYS A 192 27.19 -3.08 -30.22
CA LYS A 192 27.82 -4.31 -29.70
C LYS A 192 27.66 -4.45 -28.20
N GLU A 193 27.36 -3.38 -27.51
CA GLU A 193 27.13 -3.39 -26.08
C GLU A 193 25.77 -3.99 -25.74
N LYS A 194 25.67 -4.57 -24.54
CA LYS A 194 24.43 -5.17 -24.03
C LYS A 194 23.30 -4.14 -23.83
N THR A 195 23.67 -2.89 -23.59
CA THR A 195 22.73 -1.78 -23.45
C THR A 195 23.24 -0.60 -24.26
N TYR A 196 22.44 -0.13 -25.18
CA TYR A 196 22.80 1.01 -26.04
C TYR A 196 21.57 1.81 -26.43
N MET A 197 21.80 3.07 -26.84
CA MET A 197 20.78 4.00 -27.32
C MET A 197 21.01 4.35 -28.77
N ILE A 198 19.92 4.43 -29.54
CA ILE A 198 19.94 4.92 -30.91
C ILE A 198 19.35 6.32 -30.93
N PRO A 199 20.19 7.38 -30.94
CA PRO A 199 19.70 8.75 -31.03
C PRO A 199 19.31 9.10 -32.47
N SER A 200 18.30 9.97 -32.58
CA SER A 200 17.93 10.65 -33.85
C SER A 200 17.58 12.10 -33.50
N VAL A 201 18.20 13.01 -34.22
CA VAL A 201 18.02 14.46 -34.07
C VAL A 201 17.52 15.03 -35.37
N VAL A 202 16.41 15.74 -35.33
CA VAL A 202 15.85 16.45 -36.47
C VAL A 202 15.76 17.92 -36.14
N LYS A 203 16.37 18.78 -36.96
CA LYS A 203 16.17 20.23 -36.91
C LYS A 203 15.02 20.56 -37.87
N GLU A 204 13.92 21.01 -37.28
CA GLU A 204 12.72 21.37 -38.02
C GLU A 204 12.92 22.68 -38.81
N ALA A 205 12.07 22.94 -39.78
CA ALA A 205 12.08 24.19 -40.55
C ALA A 205 11.90 25.44 -39.68
N SER A 206 11.30 25.28 -38.49
CA SER A 206 11.16 26.31 -37.45
C SER A 206 12.46 26.65 -36.71
N GLY A 207 13.55 25.90 -36.98
CA GLY A 207 14.82 25.98 -36.28
C GLY A 207 14.84 25.27 -34.92
N LEU A 208 13.71 24.69 -34.47
CA LEU A 208 13.61 23.90 -33.27
C LEU A 208 14.05 22.45 -33.51
N TYR A 209 14.39 21.76 -32.43
CA TYR A 209 14.85 20.37 -32.49
C TYR A 209 13.78 19.40 -31.98
N THR A 210 13.62 18.30 -32.74
CA THR A 210 12.94 17.09 -32.31
C THR A 210 13.98 16.03 -32.05
N ILE A 211 14.01 15.50 -30.82
CA ILE A 211 14.97 14.47 -30.39
C ILE A 211 14.21 13.19 -30.14
N LYS A 212 14.71 12.10 -30.71
CA LYS A 212 14.25 10.73 -30.45
C LYS A 212 15.44 9.90 -29.96
N SER A 213 15.22 9.07 -28.95
CA SER A 213 16.19 8.08 -28.49
C SER A 213 15.49 6.76 -28.27
N THR A 214 16.00 5.68 -28.85
CA THR A 214 15.50 4.32 -28.67
C THR A 214 16.48 3.56 -27.78
N LEU A 215 16.00 3.03 -26.64
CA LEU A 215 16.78 2.20 -25.73
C LEU A 215 16.69 0.74 -26.18
N ASN A 216 17.84 0.09 -26.33
CA ASN A 216 17.98 -1.33 -26.58
C ASN A 216 18.78 -1.97 -25.45
N MET A 217 18.36 -3.16 -24.97
CA MET A 217 19.00 -3.85 -23.86
C MET A 217 18.87 -5.37 -24.04
N GLN A 218 19.84 -6.12 -23.48
CA GLN A 218 19.72 -7.55 -23.25
C GLN A 218 19.20 -7.77 -21.82
N PRO A 219 17.88 -7.92 -21.63
CA PRO A 219 17.33 -8.06 -20.29
C PRO A 219 17.63 -9.44 -19.71
N THR A 220 17.74 -9.49 -18.39
CA THR A 220 17.88 -10.70 -17.60
C THR A 220 16.63 -10.88 -16.72
N LYS A 221 16.47 -12.03 -16.10
CA LYS A 221 15.38 -12.30 -15.15
C LYS A 221 15.30 -11.26 -14.01
N ALA A 222 16.45 -10.65 -13.65
CA ALA A 222 16.48 -9.59 -12.63
C ALA A 222 15.75 -8.31 -13.06
N ASP A 223 15.53 -8.14 -14.37
CA ASP A 223 14.88 -6.95 -14.94
C ASP A 223 13.35 -7.07 -15.01
N LYS A 224 12.77 -8.17 -14.53
CA LYS A 224 11.33 -8.49 -14.62
C LYS A 224 10.40 -7.39 -14.11
N ASP A 225 10.82 -6.71 -13.05
CA ASP A 225 10.05 -5.65 -12.39
C ASP A 225 10.66 -4.26 -12.62
N SER A 226 11.68 -4.16 -13.49
CA SER A 226 12.39 -2.90 -13.74
C SER A 226 11.51 -1.87 -14.41
N VAL A 227 11.63 -0.64 -13.95
CA VAL A 227 10.89 0.53 -14.43
C VAL A 227 11.83 1.42 -15.24
N PHE A 228 11.43 1.72 -16.49
CA PHE A 228 12.19 2.57 -17.38
C PHE A 228 11.54 3.94 -17.52
N GLN A 229 12.35 4.98 -17.55
CA GLN A 229 11.94 6.36 -17.74
C GLN A 229 13.00 7.11 -18.55
N CYS A 230 12.61 8.15 -19.30
CA CYS A 230 13.55 9.09 -19.86
C CYS A 230 13.33 10.50 -19.32
N THR A 231 14.40 11.28 -19.30
CA THR A 231 14.38 12.68 -18.90
C THR A 231 15.01 13.50 -20.03
N VAL A 232 14.36 14.57 -20.44
CA VAL A 232 14.97 15.55 -21.35
C VAL A 232 15.62 16.65 -20.53
N GLU A 233 16.89 16.86 -20.78
CA GLU A 233 17.70 17.94 -20.24
C GLU A 233 17.89 19.04 -21.28
N TYR A 234 17.71 20.31 -20.91
CA TYR A 234 17.78 21.45 -21.82
C TYR A 234 18.26 22.70 -21.10
N SER A 235 18.94 23.55 -21.89
CA SER A 235 19.46 24.82 -21.43
C SER A 235 18.41 25.93 -21.55
N MET A 236 18.47 26.87 -20.60
CA MET A 236 17.67 28.10 -20.57
C MET A 236 18.60 29.28 -20.29
N PRO A 237 18.16 30.54 -20.46
CA PRO A 237 18.99 31.73 -20.20
C PRO A 237 19.67 31.69 -18.83
N ALA A 238 20.81 32.35 -18.72
CA ALA A 238 21.68 32.40 -17.53
C ALA A 238 22.27 31.03 -17.16
N ASP A 239 22.61 30.24 -18.15
CA ASP A 239 23.23 28.91 -18.03
C ASP A 239 22.44 27.93 -17.15
N GLN A 240 21.12 28.13 -17.06
CA GLN A 240 20.24 27.26 -16.31
C GLN A 240 19.99 25.96 -17.08
N ILE A 241 20.28 24.83 -16.44
CA ILE A 241 19.93 23.51 -16.95
C ILE A 241 18.61 23.07 -16.27
N LYS A 242 17.61 22.73 -17.09
CA LYS A 242 16.30 22.23 -16.64
C LYS A 242 16.02 20.86 -17.20
N GLN A 243 15.12 20.15 -16.54
CA GLN A 243 14.76 18.78 -16.91
C GLN A 243 13.24 18.58 -16.91
N LYS A 244 12.78 17.73 -17.83
CA LYS A 244 11.39 17.23 -17.86
C LYS A 244 11.40 15.72 -17.98
N LYS A 245 10.64 15.04 -17.09
CA LYS A 245 10.54 13.58 -17.05
C LYS A 245 9.36 13.07 -17.88
N SER A 246 9.54 11.91 -18.52
CA SER A 246 8.47 11.19 -19.22
C SER A 246 7.50 10.48 -18.24
N ASN A 247 6.52 9.77 -18.79
CA ASN A 247 5.87 8.64 -18.14
C ASN A 247 6.89 7.50 -17.93
N THR A 248 6.54 6.54 -17.08
CA THR A 248 7.30 5.31 -16.86
C THR A 248 6.72 4.17 -17.69
N ILE A 249 7.57 3.20 -18.04
CA ILE A 249 7.15 1.94 -18.66
C ILE A 249 7.83 0.76 -17.95
N THR A 250 7.18 -0.40 -18.01
CA THR A 250 7.73 -1.71 -17.63
C THR A 250 7.76 -2.60 -18.87
N ILE A 251 8.64 -3.57 -18.91
CA ILE A 251 8.72 -4.55 -20.01
C ILE A 251 7.87 -5.78 -19.70
N ASN A 252 7.37 -6.43 -20.73
CA ASN A 252 6.79 -7.77 -20.60
C ASN A 252 7.90 -8.78 -20.89
N LEU A 253 8.50 -9.33 -19.83
CA LEU A 253 9.68 -10.17 -19.93
C LEU A 253 9.31 -11.65 -19.74
N ASN A 254 9.61 -12.47 -20.75
CA ASN A 254 9.57 -13.92 -20.63
C ASN A 254 10.92 -14.44 -20.11
N TYR A 255 10.87 -15.36 -19.19
CA TYR A 255 12.06 -16.01 -18.63
C TYR A 255 11.72 -17.39 -18.10
N PRO A 256 12.65 -18.36 -18.21
CA PRO A 256 12.41 -19.72 -17.78
C PRO A 256 12.28 -19.84 -16.27
N SER A 257 11.58 -20.89 -15.86
CA SER A 257 11.43 -21.28 -14.46
C SER A 257 12.72 -21.91 -13.93
N GLU A 258 13.12 -21.56 -12.73
CA GLU A 258 14.26 -22.15 -12.01
C GLU A 258 13.82 -22.86 -10.72
N LYS A 259 12.66 -22.48 -10.18
CA LYS A 259 12.11 -23.00 -8.93
C LYS A 259 10.61 -23.16 -9.02
N ALA A 260 10.11 -24.23 -8.40
CA ALA A 260 8.69 -24.40 -8.14
C ALA A 260 8.40 -24.27 -6.64
N THR A 261 7.24 -23.71 -6.31
CA THR A 261 6.70 -23.68 -4.95
C THR A 261 5.33 -24.32 -4.93
N PHE A 262 5.13 -25.23 -3.98
CA PHE A 262 3.85 -25.90 -3.79
C PHE A 262 3.37 -25.61 -2.37
N SER A 263 2.20 -25.02 -2.22
CA SER A 263 1.68 -24.53 -0.94
C SER A 263 0.22 -24.83 -0.75
N LEU A 264 -0.18 -25.02 0.51
CA LEU A 264 -1.56 -25.12 0.93
C LEU A 264 -2.07 -23.70 1.21
N LEU A 265 -3.19 -23.31 0.60
CA LEU A 265 -3.77 -21.98 0.80
C LEU A 265 -4.63 -21.89 2.07
N ASN A 266 -5.00 -23.03 2.66
CA ASN A 266 -5.73 -23.07 3.93
C ASN A 266 -4.79 -22.70 5.09
N THR A 267 -5.20 -21.77 5.94
CA THR A 267 -4.43 -21.31 7.11
C THR A 267 -4.72 -22.11 8.38
N ASP A 268 -5.93 -22.68 8.48
CA ASP A 268 -6.39 -23.47 9.63
C ASP A 268 -6.14 -24.97 9.41
N PRO A 269 -6.02 -25.76 10.48
CA PRO A 269 -5.97 -27.22 10.37
C PRO A 269 -7.18 -27.75 9.61
N VAL A 270 -6.92 -28.56 8.60
CA VAL A 270 -7.94 -29.10 7.70
C VAL A 270 -8.75 -30.19 8.38
N LYS A 271 -10.07 -30.07 8.34
CA LYS A 271 -11.03 -31.03 8.89
C LYS A 271 -11.71 -31.82 7.79
N GLU A 272 -12.12 -33.03 8.10
CA GLU A 272 -12.97 -33.83 7.22
C GLU A 272 -14.22 -33.05 6.81
N GLY A 273 -14.48 -32.94 5.50
CA GLY A 273 -15.55 -32.14 4.92
C GLY A 273 -15.15 -30.76 4.45
N ASP A 274 -14.00 -30.24 4.85
CA ASP A 274 -13.52 -28.91 4.42
C ASP A 274 -13.18 -28.89 2.93
N ALA A 275 -13.21 -27.70 2.33
CA ALA A 275 -12.64 -27.47 1.02
C ALA A 275 -11.15 -27.10 1.17
N VAL A 276 -10.31 -27.71 0.35
CA VAL A 276 -8.86 -27.51 0.35
C VAL A 276 -8.40 -27.06 -1.02
N THR A 277 -7.57 -26.01 -1.07
CA THR A 277 -6.93 -25.56 -2.30
C THR A 277 -5.41 -25.55 -2.11
N MET A 278 -4.73 -26.23 -3.01
CA MET A 278 -3.28 -26.25 -3.10
C MET A 278 -2.84 -25.50 -4.34
N LYS A 279 -1.81 -24.65 -4.21
CA LYS A 279 -1.27 -23.85 -5.30
C LYS A 279 0.16 -24.26 -5.60
N CYS A 280 0.39 -24.59 -6.86
CA CYS A 280 1.70 -24.76 -7.43
C CYS A 280 2.00 -23.58 -8.34
N GLU A 281 3.17 -23.00 -8.21
CA GLU A 281 3.63 -21.90 -9.05
C GLU A 281 5.14 -21.98 -9.23
N THR A 282 5.61 -21.48 -10.35
CA THR A 282 7.05 -21.34 -10.61
C THR A 282 7.43 -19.86 -10.61
N ASP A 283 8.72 -19.60 -10.58
CA ASP A 283 9.27 -18.27 -10.69
C ASP A 283 9.53 -17.83 -12.14
N GLY A 284 9.05 -18.60 -13.12
CA GLY A 284 9.10 -18.28 -14.55
C GLY A 284 7.93 -17.46 -15.05
N ASN A 285 8.06 -16.91 -16.25
CA ASN A 285 7.01 -16.21 -16.97
C ASN A 285 7.14 -16.46 -18.48
N PRO A 286 6.12 -16.99 -19.17
CA PRO A 286 4.81 -17.42 -18.63
C PRO A 286 4.94 -18.61 -17.68
N GLN A 287 3.88 -18.85 -16.91
CA GLN A 287 3.82 -20.05 -16.07
C GLN A 287 3.73 -21.29 -16.97
N PRO A 288 4.46 -22.38 -16.64
CA PRO A 288 4.42 -23.62 -17.38
C PRO A 288 3.14 -24.44 -17.08
N GLU A 289 3.02 -25.61 -17.69
CA GLU A 289 2.00 -26.58 -17.36
C GLU A 289 2.34 -27.32 -16.06
N PHE A 290 1.30 -27.68 -15.29
CA PHE A 290 1.43 -28.31 -13.98
C PHE A 290 0.70 -29.65 -13.93
N ASP A 291 1.40 -30.68 -13.46
CA ASP A 291 0.86 -31.99 -13.14
C ASP A 291 0.84 -32.20 -11.63
N PHE A 292 -0.28 -32.78 -11.14
CA PHE A 292 -0.46 -33.08 -9.73
C PHE A 292 -0.63 -34.56 -9.51
N THR A 293 0.04 -35.11 -8.51
CA THR A 293 -0.11 -36.50 -8.11
C THR A 293 -0.34 -36.63 -6.61
N LYS A 294 -1.07 -37.67 -6.21
CA LYS A 294 -1.19 -38.12 -4.82
C LYS A 294 -0.81 -39.59 -4.74
N ASP A 295 0.19 -39.92 -3.93
CA ASP A 295 0.69 -41.30 -3.77
C ASP A 295 0.96 -41.96 -5.13
N GLY A 296 1.50 -41.19 -6.10
CA GLY A 296 1.83 -41.62 -7.45
C GLY A 296 0.66 -41.80 -8.42
N LYS A 297 -0.55 -41.31 -8.06
CA LYS A 297 -1.72 -41.28 -8.93
C LYS A 297 -2.01 -39.86 -9.39
N ASP A 298 -2.25 -39.70 -10.68
CA ASP A 298 -2.55 -38.42 -11.29
C ASP A 298 -3.88 -37.84 -10.81
N LEU A 299 -3.88 -36.54 -10.60
CA LEU A 299 -5.04 -35.75 -10.19
C LEU A 299 -5.37 -34.70 -11.24
N THR A 300 -6.65 -34.49 -11.48
CA THR A 300 -7.10 -33.42 -12.39
C THR A 300 -7.09 -32.10 -11.67
N ALA A 301 -6.36 -31.12 -12.23
CA ALA A 301 -6.27 -29.76 -11.73
C ALA A 301 -6.48 -28.75 -12.86
N GLN A 302 -6.62 -27.48 -12.55
CA GLN A 302 -6.74 -26.40 -13.52
C GLN A 302 -5.60 -25.39 -13.31
N GLY A 303 -4.69 -25.34 -14.28
CA GLY A 303 -3.47 -24.56 -14.15
C GLY A 303 -2.70 -24.99 -12.92
N GLY A 304 -2.13 -24.05 -12.19
CA GLY A 304 -1.39 -24.34 -10.95
C GLY A 304 -2.27 -24.58 -9.71
N LEU A 305 -3.60 -24.84 -9.83
CA LEU A 305 -4.52 -24.97 -8.70
C LEU A 305 -5.15 -26.36 -8.64
N LEU A 306 -4.91 -27.06 -7.53
CA LEU A 306 -5.62 -28.31 -7.18
C LEU A 306 -6.63 -28.00 -6.07
N THR A 307 -7.93 -28.21 -6.35
CA THR A 307 -9.01 -27.96 -5.40
C THR A 307 -9.75 -29.24 -5.07
N LEU A 308 -9.78 -29.58 -3.78
CA LEU A 308 -10.57 -30.66 -3.20
C LEU A 308 -11.81 -30.03 -2.52
N LYS A 309 -13.00 -30.25 -3.03
CA LYS A 309 -14.22 -29.56 -2.57
C LYS A 309 -14.70 -29.99 -1.18
N SER A 310 -14.43 -31.25 -0.79
CA SER A 310 -14.82 -31.82 0.49
C SER A 310 -13.90 -32.99 0.79
N VAL A 311 -12.87 -32.71 1.60
CA VAL A 311 -11.83 -33.72 1.90
C VAL A 311 -12.36 -34.80 2.82
N LYS A 312 -11.92 -36.01 2.54
CA LYS A 312 -12.16 -37.22 3.33
C LYS A 312 -10.88 -37.63 4.05
N ARG A 313 -10.98 -38.54 5.00
CA ARG A 313 -9.82 -39.17 5.67
C ARG A 313 -8.86 -39.86 4.69
N THR A 314 -9.37 -40.31 3.55
CA THR A 314 -8.58 -40.95 2.48
C THR A 314 -7.78 -39.93 1.67
N ASP A 315 -8.08 -38.63 1.82
CA ASP A 315 -7.34 -37.56 1.14
C ASP A 315 -6.11 -37.09 1.94
N ASP A 316 -5.95 -37.58 3.17
CA ASP A 316 -4.70 -37.47 3.94
C ASP A 316 -3.54 -38.11 3.16
N GLY A 317 -2.37 -37.48 3.13
CA GLY A 317 -1.20 -38.03 2.44
C GLY A 317 -0.33 -36.99 1.75
N VAL A 318 0.61 -37.49 0.95
CA VAL A 318 1.61 -36.68 0.24
C VAL A 318 1.12 -36.34 -1.17
N TYR A 319 1.04 -35.06 -1.43
CA TYR A 319 0.75 -34.51 -2.75
C TYR A 319 2.04 -33.99 -3.37
N LYS A 320 2.21 -34.22 -4.65
CA LYS A 320 3.34 -33.69 -5.43
C LYS A 320 2.78 -32.87 -6.59
N CYS A 321 3.37 -31.71 -6.82
CA CYS A 321 3.24 -30.93 -8.03
C CYS A 321 4.53 -31.06 -8.83
N THR A 322 4.42 -31.17 -10.15
CA THR A 322 5.55 -31.11 -11.09
C THR A 322 5.19 -30.15 -12.21
N ALA A 323 6.09 -29.24 -12.54
CA ALA A 323 5.93 -28.31 -13.65
C ALA A 323 6.89 -28.71 -14.78
N THR A 324 6.47 -28.53 -16.04
CA THR A 324 7.31 -28.75 -17.22
C THR A 324 7.51 -27.43 -17.94
N ASP A 325 8.74 -26.89 -17.83
CA ASP A 325 9.13 -25.68 -18.56
C ASP A 325 10.03 -26.09 -19.75
N PHE A 326 9.53 -25.89 -20.95
CA PHE A 326 10.25 -26.26 -22.17
C PHE A 326 11.48 -25.41 -22.45
N ASP A 327 11.55 -24.23 -21.82
CA ASP A 327 12.70 -23.34 -21.93
C ASP A 327 13.81 -23.69 -20.90
N ASN A 328 13.53 -24.59 -19.93
CA ASN A 328 14.49 -25.08 -18.94
C ASN A 328 14.17 -26.51 -18.50
N LEU A 329 14.41 -27.48 -19.38
CA LEU A 329 14.11 -28.89 -19.15
C LEU A 329 15.01 -29.56 -18.07
N ASP A 330 16.14 -28.93 -17.75
CA ASP A 330 17.10 -29.46 -16.75
C ASP A 330 16.73 -29.05 -15.30
N ALA A 331 15.78 -28.13 -15.11
CA ALA A 331 15.37 -27.69 -13.80
C ALA A 331 14.44 -28.71 -13.11
N ASP A 332 14.71 -29.03 -11.86
CA ASP A 332 13.75 -29.76 -11.02
C ASP A 332 12.66 -28.81 -10.51
N LEU A 333 11.59 -28.74 -11.27
CA LEU A 333 10.43 -27.90 -10.96
C LEU A 333 9.35 -28.71 -10.24
N SER A 334 9.71 -29.36 -9.14
CA SER A 334 8.76 -30.13 -8.33
C SER A 334 8.65 -29.60 -6.90
N GLY A 335 7.49 -29.80 -6.31
CA GLY A 335 7.20 -29.50 -4.91
C GLY A 335 6.35 -30.59 -4.28
N THR A 336 6.51 -30.81 -2.98
CA THR A 336 5.71 -31.78 -2.22
C THR A 336 5.10 -31.12 -0.99
N ILE A 337 3.89 -31.56 -0.63
CA ILE A 337 3.17 -31.10 0.55
C ILE A 337 2.44 -32.28 1.18
N THR A 338 2.41 -32.35 2.50
CA THR A 338 1.63 -33.33 3.22
C THR A 338 0.34 -32.70 3.70
N LEU A 339 -0.79 -33.20 3.20
CA LEU A 339 -2.10 -32.84 3.71
C LEU A 339 -2.44 -33.75 4.88
N THR A 340 -2.76 -33.16 6.04
CA THR A 340 -3.31 -33.87 7.18
C THR A 340 -4.77 -33.52 7.36
N VAL A 341 -5.63 -34.54 7.33
CA VAL A 341 -7.08 -34.37 7.49
C VAL A 341 -7.51 -34.79 8.89
N HIS A 342 -7.94 -33.81 9.67
CA HIS A 342 -8.40 -34.04 11.03
C HIS A 342 -9.87 -34.45 11.07
N TYR A 343 -10.18 -35.41 11.96
CA TYR A 343 -11.54 -35.89 12.14
C TYR A 343 -11.81 -36.24 13.61
N ILE A 344 -13.09 -36.29 13.96
CA ILE A 344 -13.63 -36.86 15.19
C ILE A 344 -14.86 -37.69 14.89
N ASP A 345 -14.90 -38.95 15.35
CA ASP A 345 -16.04 -39.82 15.18
C ASP A 345 -17.24 -39.33 16.01
N PRO A 346 -18.46 -39.71 15.62
CA PRO A 346 -19.61 -39.47 16.45
C PRO A 346 -19.43 -40.03 17.87
N VAL A 347 -19.71 -39.20 18.86
CA VAL A 347 -19.66 -39.61 20.27
C VAL A 347 -20.69 -40.70 20.54
N SER A 348 -20.29 -41.78 21.18
CA SER A 348 -21.16 -42.87 21.63
C SER A 348 -21.30 -42.83 23.16
N VAL A 349 -22.54 -42.88 23.64
CA VAL A 349 -22.90 -42.98 25.05
C VAL A 349 -23.36 -44.39 25.37
N ILE A 350 -22.86 -44.98 26.44
CA ILE A 350 -23.19 -46.33 26.88
C ILE A 350 -23.68 -46.28 28.33
N PRO A 351 -24.88 -46.70 28.62
CA PRO A 351 -25.97 -47.12 27.70
C PRO A 351 -26.56 -45.94 26.92
N ALA A 352 -26.95 -46.17 25.65
CA ALA A 352 -27.47 -45.15 24.74
C ALA A 352 -28.94 -44.78 25.00
N GLN A 353 -29.67 -45.63 25.72
CA GLN A 353 -31.08 -45.43 25.98
C GLN A 353 -31.29 -44.44 27.13
N PRO A 354 -32.38 -43.65 27.12
CA PRO A 354 -32.76 -42.83 28.26
C PRO A 354 -32.88 -43.70 29.51
N GLN A 355 -32.31 -43.23 30.62
CA GLN A 355 -32.33 -43.94 31.88
C GLN A 355 -33.56 -43.50 32.70
N VAL A 356 -34.31 -44.50 33.17
CA VAL A 356 -35.41 -44.29 34.12
C VAL A 356 -35.07 -45.06 35.37
N VAL A 357 -34.83 -44.34 36.48
CA VAL A 357 -34.35 -44.88 37.75
C VAL A 357 -35.26 -44.47 38.91
N MET A 358 -35.17 -45.18 39.99
CA MET A 358 -35.87 -44.81 41.22
C MET A 358 -35.04 -43.77 42.02
N LEU A 359 -35.73 -42.96 42.81
CA LEU A 359 -35.10 -42.05 43.75
C LEU A 359 -34.18 -42.83 44.68
N GLY A 360 -32.89 -42.39 44.79
CA GLY A 360 -31.86 -43.08 45.53
C GLY A 360 -31.01 -44.07 44.78
N ASP A 361 -31.36 -44.40 43.50
CA ASP A 361 -30.57 -45.30 42.65
C ASP A 361 -29.25 -44.63 42.22
N ASN A 362 -28.38 -45.47 41.67
CA ASN A 362 -27.11 -45.01 41.07
C ASN A 362 -27.18 -45.16 39.55
N VAL A 363 -26.56 -44.18 38.87
CA VAL A 363 -26.50 -44.15 37.38
C VAL A 363 -25.06 -43.97 36.94
N GLU A 364 -24.63 -44.74 35.95
CA GLU A 364 -23.32 -44.59 35.36
C GLU A 364 -23.43 -44.58 33.81
N TRP A 365 -22.80 -43.60 33.20
CA TRP A 365 -22.64 -43.52 31.73
C TRP A 365 -21.17 -43.45 31.35
N GLN A 366 -20.83 -44.12 30.26
CA GLN A 366 -19.56 -44.02 29.60
C GLN A 366 -19.73 -43.34 28.23
N CYS A 367 -18.86 -42.40 27.97
CA CYS A 367 -18.81 -41.66 26.72
C CYS A 367 -17.50 -41.94 26.02
N LYS A 368 -17.54 -42.34 24.72
CA LYS A 368 -16.38 -42.71 23.93
C LYS A 368 -16.47 -42.10 22.53
N THR A 369 -15.33 -41.68 22.02
CA THR A 369 -15.13 -41.29 20.62
C THR A 369 -13.74 -41.65 20.17
N LYS A 370 -13.45 -41.53 18.87
CA LYS A 370 -12.11 -41.62 18.27
C LYS A 370 -11.86 -40.37 17.45
N ALA A 371 -10.62 -39.93 17.40
CA ALA A 371 -10.24 -38.78 16.59
C ALA A 371 -8.87 -39.03 15.94
N SER A 372 -8.53 -38.20 14.96
CA SER A 372 -7.25 -38.25 14.23
C SER A 372 -6.05 -37.94 15.10
N THR A 373 -6.27 -37.24 16.23
CA THR A 373 -5.23 -36.85 17.16
C THR A 373 -5.77 -36.81 18.60
N ALA A 374 -4.98 -36.36 19.56
CA ALA A 374 -5.38 -36.28 20.96
C ALA A 374 -6.69 -35.51 21.13
N HIS A 375 -7.63 -36.12 21.81
CA HIS A 375 -8.95 -35.57 22.04
C HIS A 375 -9.33 -35.65 23.52
N THR A 376 -10.30 -34.83 23.90
CA THR A 376 -10.89 -34.80 25.23
C THR A 376 -12.36 -35.20 25.16
N VAL A 377 -12.86 -35.81 26.25
CA VAL A 377 -14.26 -36.15 26.38
C VAL A 377 -14.73 -35.61 27.73
N GLN A 378 -15.87 -34.93 27.73
CA GLN A 378 -16.41 -34.34 28.97
C GLN A 378 -17.94 -34.46 29.02
N TRP A 379 -18.47 -34.68 30.25
CA TRP A 379 -19.88 -34.65 30.52
C TRP A 379 -20.32 -33.28 31.03
N LYS A 380 -21.48 -32.83 30.56
CA LYS A 380 -22.10 -31.55 30.94
C LYS A 380 -23.57 -31.70 31.28
N LYS A 381 -24.07 -30.89 32.21
CA LYS A 381 -25.49 -30.62 32.40
C LYS A 381 -25.70 -29.10 32.27
N GLY A 382 -26.34 -28.68 31.18
CA GLY A 382 -26.35 -27.27 30.79
C GLY A 382 -24.92 -26.75 30.52
N SER A 383 -24.48 -25.73 31.24
CA SER A 383 -23.13 -25.15 31.14
C SER A 383 -22.10 -25.77 32.09
N GLU A 384 -22.56 -26.56 33.07
CA GLU A 384 -21.71 -27.16 34.11
C GLU A 384 -20.99 -28.40 33.56
N VAL A 385 -19.68 -28.51 33.81
CA VAL A 385 -18.87 -29.69 33.51
C VAL A 385 -18.86 -30.61 34.72
N LEU A 386 -19.34 -31.84 34.51
CA LEU A 386 -19.49 -32.83 35.58
C LEU A 386 -18.34 -33.84 35.64
N SER A 387 -17.78 -34.21 34.50
CA SER A 387 -16.66 -35.14 34.37
C SER A 387 -15.81 -34.81 33.14
N GLN A 388 -14.52 -35.16 33.17
CA GLN A 388 -13.56 -34.94 32.08
C GLN A 388 -12.83 -36.24 31.65
N ASP A 389 -13.18 -37.36 32.21
CA ASP A 389 -12.58 -38.68 31.89
C ASP A 389 -13.46 -39.57 31.00
N GLY A 390 -14.62 -39.04 30.57
CA GLY A 390 -15.58 -39.77 29.76
C GLY A 390 -16.56 -40.66 30.58
N THR A 391 -16.37 -40.78 31.91
CA THR A 391 -17.30 -41.53 32.79
C THR A 391 -18.09 -40.55 33.65
N LEU A 392 -19.38 -40.70 33.73
CA LEU A 392 -20.25 -39.95 34.61
C LEU A 392 -20.99 -40.91 35.54
N SER A 393 -20.68 -40.84 36.84
CA SER A 393 -21.35 -41.61 37.88
C SER A 393 -22.14 -40.66 38.78
N ILE A 394 -23.42 -40.91 38.95
CA ILE A 394 -24.33 -40.17 39.82
C ILE A 394 -24.81 -41.13 40.88
N GLN A 395 -24.43 -40.93 42.15
CA GLN A 395 -24.83 -41.71 43.31
C GLN A 395 -26.03 -41.05 43.96
N ASP A 396 -26.92 -41.85 44.55
CA ASP A 396 -28.08 -41.39 45.33
C ASP A 396 -28.90 -40.34 44.57
N VAL A 397 -29.43 -40.75 43.42
CA VAL A 397 -30.10 -39.87 42.43
C VAL A 397 -31.33 -39.21 43.06
N SER A 398 -31.32 -37.88 43.14
CA SER A 398 -32.42 -37.02 43.55
C SER A 398 -33.14 -36.36 42.38
N TYR A 399 -34.30 -35.76 42.59
CA TYR A 399 -35.13 -35.17 41.52
C TYR A 399 -34.41 -34.00 40.78
N ASP A 400 -33.55 -33.27 41.45
CA ASP A 400 -32.73 -32.20 40.85
C ASP A 400 -31.71 -32.73 39.81
N LYS A 401 -31.38 -34.03 39.93
CA LYS A 401 -30.49 -34.72 38.99
C LYS A 401 -31.20 -35.11 37.68
N ALA A 402 -32.55 -35.16 37.66
CA ALA A 402 -33.30 -35.42 36.43
C ALA A 402 -32.96 -34.38 35.35
N GLY A 403 -33.12 -34.79 34.06
CA GLY A 403 -32.89 -33.91 32.93
C GLY A 403 -31.90 -34.44 31.89
N GLN A 404 -31.47 -33.57 31.01
CA GLN A 404 -30.58 -33.91 29.88
C GLN A 404 -29.14 -33.75 30.31
N TYR A 405 -28.37 -34.79 30.00
CA TYR A 405 -26.90 -34.83 30.13
C TYR A 405 -26.30 -34.94 28.75
N MET A 406 -25.23 -34.20 28.50
CA MET A 406 -24.58 -34.15 27.22
C MET A 406 -23.10 -34.54 27.36
N CYS A 407 -22.66 -35.48 26.54
CA CYS A 407 -21.26 -35.77 26.37
C CYS A 407 -20.72 -35.01 25.17
N VAL A 408 -19.60 -34.34 25.31
CA VAL A 408 -18.90 -33.58 24.28
C VAL A 408 -17.49 -34.12 24.13
N GLY A 409 -17.20 -34.60 22.92
CA GLY A 409 -15.85 -34.90 22.44
C GLY A 409 -15.28 -33.70 21.72
N ALA A 410 -14.01 -33.35 21.92
CA ALA A 410 -13.36 -32.24 21.25
C ALA A 410 -11.88 -32.58 20.96
N VAL A 411 -11.37 -32.01 19.87
CA VAL A 411 -9.94 -32.04 19.52
C VAL A 411 -9.34 -30.65 19.78
N PRO A 412 -8.66 -30.43 20.91
CA PRO A 412 -8.20 -29.08 21.32
C PRO A 412 -7.22 -28.43 20.33
N SER A 413 -6.41 -29.26 19.62
CA SER A 413 -5.46 -28.77 18.60
C SER A 413 -6.12 -28.31 17.29
N VAL A 414 -7.43 -28.61 17.11
CA VAL A 414 -8.17 -28.28 15.88
C VAL A 414 -9.44 -27.50 16.26
N PRO A 415 -9.44 -26.18 16.18
CA PRO A 415 -10.57 -25.37 16.58
C PRO A 415 -11.88 -25.75 15.89
N GLY A 416 -12.95 -25.91 16.70
CA GLY A 416 -14.27 -26.25 16.19
C GLY A 416 -14.48 -27.72 15.82
N LEU A 417 -13.48 -28.59 15.94
CA LEU A 417 -13.64 -30.02 15.70
C LEU A 417 -14.18 -30.70 16.96
N THR A 418 -15.53 -30.84 17.00
CA THR A 418 -16.26 -31.38 18.14
C THR A 418 -17.36 -32.33 17.68
N SER A 419 -17.73 -33.25 18.55
CA SER A 419 -18.87 -34.14 18.41
C SER A 419 -19.61 -34.25 19.74
N GLN A 420 -20.93 -34.40 19.73
CA GLN A 420 -21.71 -34.47 20.96
C GLN A 420 -22.86 -35.46 20.87
N ALA A 421 -23.23 -36.03 22.01
CA ALA A 421 -24.41 -36.86 22.18
C ALA A 421 -25.07 -36.56 23.52
N SER A 422 -26.38 -36.69 23.59
CA SER A 422 -27.14 -36.44 24.79
C SER A 422 -27.95 -37.65 25.23
N VAL A 423 -28.16 -37.76 26.55
CA VAL A 423 -29.00 -38.78 27.18
C VAL A 423 -29.86 -38.13 28.26
N ASN A 424 -31.10 -38.64 28.44
CA ASN A 424 -32.01 -38.12 29.42
C ASN A 424 -32.07 -39.04 30.65
N LEU A 425 -32.09 -38.43 31.86
CA LEU A 425 -32.34 -39.08 33.12
C LEU A 425 -33.74 -38.73 33.62
N THR A 426 -34.54 -39.73 33.86
CA THR A 426 -35.87 -39.61 34.47
C THR A 426 -35.80 -40.27 35.85
N VAL A 427 -36.17 -39.55 36.88
CA VAL A 427 -36.19 -40.05 38.25
C VAL A 427 -37.63 -40.29 38.68
N LYS A 428 -37.95 -41.51 39.04
CA LYS A 428 -39.29 -41.93 39.60
C LYS A 428 -39.19 -42.11 41.09
N GLY A 429 -40.30 -41.91 41.78
CA GLY A 429 -40.36 -42.15 43.21
C GLY A 429 -41.50 -41.41 43.89
N LYS A 430 -41.57 -41.56 45.24
CA LYS A 430 -42.55 -40.85 46.04
C LYS A 430 -42.37 -39.33 45.94
N PRO A 431 -43.46 -38.55 45.97
CA PRO A 431 -43.35 -37.10 45.94
C PRO A 431 -42.53 -36.58 47.13
N MET A 432 -41.89 -35.42 46.88
CA MET A 432 -41.12 -34.72 47.91
C MET A 432 -41.46 -33.23 47.88
N ILE A 433 -42.00 -32.71 48.96
CA ILE A 433 -42.37 -31.31 49.10
C ILE A 433 -41.11 -30.46 49.44
N GLU A 434 -40.90 -29.39 48.70
CA GLU A 434 -39.93 -28.36 49.00
C GLU A 434 -40.23 -27.71 50.39
N THR A 435 -39.23 -27.09 51.04
CA THR A 435 -39.43 -26.43 52.32
C THR A 435 -40.50 -25.34 52.22
N PRO A 436 -41.57 -25.37 52.98
CA PRO A 436 -42.65 -24.41 52.87
C PRO A 436 -42.27 -23.04 53.40
N ALA A 437 -42.77 -22.00 52.69
CA ALA A 437 -42.69 -20.64 53.19
C ALA A 437 -43.79 -20.37 54.22
N VAL A 438 -43.54 -19.53 55.23
CA VAL A 438 -44.52 -19.08 56.19
C VAL A 438 -45.54 -18.15 55.55
N GLY A 439 -46.82 -18.35 55.75
CA GLY A 439 -47.86 -17.43 55.29
C GLY A 439 -48.00 -16.26 56.28
N GLU A 440 -47.88 -15.04 55.80
CA GLU A 440 -48.04 -13.86 56.65
C GLU A 440 -49.31 -13.08 56.27
N VAL A 441 -50.11 -12.72 57.25
CA VAL A 441 -51.34 -11.91 57.12
C VAL A 441 -51.33 -10.70 58.02
N GLY A 442 -52.03 -9.61 57.62
CA GLY A 442 -52.12 -8.39 58.44
C GLY A 442 -53.00 -8.52 59.68
N LYS A 443 -54.10 -9.24 59.54
CA LYS A 443 -55.05 -9.52 60.62
C LYS A 443 -55.79 -10.85 60.36
N GLU A 444 -56.48 -11.34 61.40
CA GLU A 444 -57.40 -12.44 61.25
C GLU A 444 -58.53 -12.10 60.27
N GLY A 445 -58.90 -13.03 59.40
CA GLY A 445 -59.89 -12.87 58.36
C GLY A 445 -59.31 -12.41 57.04
N ASP A 446 -58.02 -12.05 56.99
CA ASP A 446 -57.34 -11.71 55.67
C ASP A 446 -57.12 -12.98 54.87
N MET A 447 -57.12 -12.83 53.52
CA MET A 447 -56.81 -13.94 52.63
C MET A 447 -55.30 -14.21 52.60
N VAL A 448 -54.93 -15.46 52.85
CA VAL A 448 -53.55 -15.94 52.72
C VAL A 448 -53.39 -16.81 51.51
N THR A 449 -52.29 -16.67 50.79
CA THR A 449 -51.91 -17.50 49.65
C THR A 449 -50.67 -18.31 49.97
N LEU A 450 -50.82 -19.63 49.93
CA LEU A 450 -49.74 -20.58 50.24
C LEU A 450 -49.35 -21.33 48.95
N LYS A 451 -48.06 -21.54 48.77
CA LYS A 451 -47.51 -22.31 47.63
C LYS A 451 -46.88 -23.59 48.15
N CYS A 452 -47.44 -24.74 47.68
CA CYS A 452 -46.84 -26.05 47.93
C CYS A 452 -46.19 -26.53 46.62
N SER A 453 -44.85 -26.61 46.62
CA SER A 453 -44.09 -27.09 45.50
C SER A 453 -43.59 -28.50 45.78
N ALA A 454 -43.83 -29.43 44.85
CA ALA A 454 -43.38 -30.78 45.04
C ALA A 454 -42.75 -31.36 43.75
N TYR A 455 -41.68 -32.08 43.95
CA TYR A 455 -41.08 -32.94 42.94
C TYR A 455 -41.75 -34.34 43.03
N GLY A 456 -41.88 -35.02 41.88
CA GLY A 456 -42.37 -36.38 41.85
C GLY A 456 -42.61 -36.85 40.43
N SER A 457 -42.33 -38.10 40.15
CA SER A 457 -42.67 -38.76 38.87
C SER A 457 -43.20 -40.15 39.14
N PRO A 458 -44.44 -40.48 38.74
CA PRO A 458 -45.38 -39.60 38.03
C PRO A 458 -45.76 -38.32 38.81
N ALA A 459 -46.30 -37.33 38.08
CA ALA A 459 -46.65 -36.01 38.64
C ALA A 459 -47.52 -36.14 39.88
N PRO A 460 -47.23 -35.45 40.99
CA PRO A 460 -47.96 -35.57 42.22
C PRO A 460 -49.35 -34.92 42.15
N GLN A 461 -50.29 -35.50 42.85
CA GLN A 461 -51.61 -34.93 43.17
C GLN A 461 -51.56 -34.25 44.52
N PHE A 462 -52.23 -33.13 44.64
CA PHE A 462 -52.22 -32.30 45.85
C PHE A 462 -53.53 -32.44 46.60
N THR A 463 -53.49 -32.45 47.92
CA THR A 463 -54.64 -32.39 48.81
C THR A 463 -54.33 -31.42 49.95
N TRP A 464 -55.19 -30.42 50.12
CA TRP A 464 -55.04 -29.41 51.15
C TRP A 464 -56.00 -29.60 52.30
N LYS A 465 -55.52 -29.42 53.56
CA LYS A 465 -56.32 -29.47 54.75
C LYS A 465 -56.03 -28.24 55.63
N PRO A 466 -57.00 -27.32 55.82
CA PRO A 466 -58.32 -27.26 55.21
C PRO A 466 -58.28 -26.95 53.72
N SER A 467 -59.37 -27.27 53.06
CA SER A 467 -59.51 -26.99 51.60
C SER A 467 -59.88 -25.51 51.36
N GLY A 468 -59.47 -24.98 50.18
CA GLY A 468 -59.78 -23.61 49.76
C GLY A 468 -59.77 -23.51 48.25
N LYS A 469 -59.45 -22.31 47.73
CA LYS A 469 -59.34 -22.09 46.28
C LYS A 469 -57.94 -22.50 45.80
N GLU A 470 -57.86 -23.59 45.07
CA GLU A 470 -56.63 -24.16 44.54
C GLU A 470 -56.41 -23.82 43.09
N SER A 471 -55.12 -23.61 42.69
CA SER A 471 -54.65 -23.61 41.31
C SER A 471 -53.34 -24.39 41.23
N VAL A 472 -53.20 -25.24 40.20
CA VAL A 472 -52.02 -26.07 40.00
C VAL A 472 -51.31 -25.64 38.73
N SER A 473 -49.97 -25.48 38.78
CA SER A 473 -49.11 -25.15 37.70
C SER A 473 -47.86 -26.05 37.66
N VAL A 474 -47.17 -26.09 36.53
CA VAL A 474 -45.91 -26.83 36.38
C VAL A 474 -44.79 -25.78 36.20
N GLU A 475 -43.81 -25.81 37.10
CA GLU A 475 -42.65 -24.95 37.07
C GLU A 475 -41.35 -25.78 36.92
N GLY A 476 -40.86 -25.90 35.65
CA GLY A 476 -39.69 -26.73 35.35
C GLY A 476 -39.97 -28.22 35.59
N ASN A 477 -39.28 -28.83 36.57
CA ASN A 477 -39.40 -30.25 36.94
C ASN A 477 -40.25 -30.48 38.21
N LYS A 478 -40.93 -29.45 38.71
CA LYS A 478 -41.79 -29.50 39.87
C LYS A 478 -43.23 -29.10 39.53
N VAL A 479 -44.17 -29.61 40.30
CA VAL A 479 -45.56 -29.19 40.27
C VAL A 479 -45.82 -28.29 41.47
N VAL A 480 -46.50 -27.18 41.24
CA VAL A 480 -46.80 -26.19 42.25
C VAL A 480 -48.31 -26.04 42.40
N SER A 481 -48.80 -26.32 43.59
CA SER A 481 -50.17 -26.01 43.96
C SER A 481 -50.19 -24.73 44.82
N THR A 482 -51.00 -23.77 44.40
CA THR A 482 -51.22 -22.51 45.10
C THR A 482 -52.63 -22.54 45.71
N MET A 483 -52.68 -22.42 47.02
CA MET A 483 -53.94 -22.45 47.80
C MET A 483 -54.20 -21.03 48.35
N THR A 484 -55.42 -20.53 48.16
CA THR A 484 -55.87 -19.27 48.76
C THR A 484 -57.04 -19.51 49.64
N LEU A 485 -56.93 -19.09 50.89
CA LEU A 485 -57.94 -19.29 51.94
C LEU A 485 -57.93 -18.14 52.92
N GLU A 486 -59.02 -18.03 53.76
CA GLU A 486 -59.14 -17.00 54.81
C GLU A 486 -58.35 -17.45 56.04
N ALA A 487 -57.55 -16.58 56.59
CA ALA A 487 -56.74 -16.85 57.78
C ALA A 487 -57.60 -16.79 59.05
N THR A 488 -58.26 -17.87 59.46
CA THR A 488 -59.04 -18.00 60.65
C THR A 488 -58.13 -18.25 61.87
N ALA A 489 -58.66 -18.04 63.13
CA ALA A 489 -57.94 -18.35 64.37
C ALA A 489 -57.46 -19.82 64.43
N GLU A 490 -58.20 -20.76 63.88
CA GLU A 490 -57.81 -22.16 63.80
C GLU A 490 -56.62 -22.36 62.84
N ILE A 491 -56.68 -21.74 61.68
CA ILE A 491 -55.61 -21.81 60.64
C ILE A 491 -54.31 -21.15 61.20
N MET A 492 -54.42 -20.08 61.92
CA MET A 492 -53.27 -19.44 62.57
C MET A 492 -52.63 -20.26 63.68
N LYS A 493 -53.45 -21.08 64.34
CA LYS A 493 -53.00 -21.97 65.42
C LYS A 493 -52.41 -23.28 64.87
N ASP A 494 -53.14 -23.96 63.97
CA ASP A 494 -52.86 -25.34 63.56
C ASP A 494 -52.12 -25.42 62.21
N GLY A 495 -52.08 -24.31 61.43
CA GLY A 495 -51.49 -24.23 60.14
C GLY A 495 -52.38 -24.86 59.03
N VAL A 496 -51.83 -24.91 57.84
CA VAL A 496 -52.47 -25.51 56.65
C VAL A 496 -51.55 -26.62 56.12
N THR A 497 -52.06 -27.83 56.03
CA THR A 497 -51.32 -29.01 55.59
C THR A 497 -51.49 -29.22 54.07
N CYS A 498 -50.42 -29.28 53.36
CA CYS A 498 -50.35 -29.77 51.98
C CYS A 498 -49.88 -31.23 52.04
N GLU A 499 -50.66 -32.10 51.46
CA GLU A 499 -50.36 -33.52 51.24
C GLU A 499 -50.25 -33.77 49.73
N VAL A 500 -49.17 -34.42 49.34
CA VAL A 500 -48.93 -34.79 47.94
C VAL A 500 -48.78 -36.28 47.81
N SER A 501 -49.35 -36.86 46.73
CA SER A 501 -49.35 -38.31 46.51
C SER A 501 -49.13 -38.67 45.04
N ASN A 502 -48.48 -39.79 44.82
CA ASN A 502 -48.44 -40.50 43.53
C ASN A 502 -48.43 -42.02 43.80
N GLU A 503 -48.28 -42.83 42.75
CA GLU A 503 -48.25 -44.29 42.85
C GLU A 503 -47.12 -44.86 43.72
N HIS A 504 -46.05 -44.07 43.99
CA HIS A 504 -44.89 -44.49 44.78
C HIS A 504 -44.96 -44.06 46.25
N GLY A 505 -45.98 -43.28 46.63
CA GLY A 505 -46.13 -42.88 48.05
C GLY A 505 -46.67 -41.47 48.23
N THR A 506 -46.57 -40.99 49.47
CA THR A 506 -47.08 -39.69 49.91
C THR A 506 -46.01 -38.91 50.65
N ASP A 507 -46.10 -37.57 50.61
CA ASP A 507 -45.40 -36.65 51.50
C ASP A 507 -46.37 -35.57 51.99
N SER A 508 -46.14 -35.01 53.17
CA SER A 508 -47.01 -33.97 53.70
C SER A 508 -46.23 -32.95 54.52
N LYS A 509 -46.58 -31.67 54.40
CA LYS A 509 -46.01 -30.60 55.18
C LYS A 509 -47.04 -29.56 55.57
N THR A 510 -46.92 -29.06 56.85
CA THR A 510 -47.81 -28.04 57.38
C THR A 510 -47.16 -26.67 57.25
N PHE A 511 -47.88 -25.75 56.65
CA PHE A 511 -47.51 -24.33 56.48
C PHE A 511 -48.01 -23.55 57.68
N ALA A 512 -47.12 -22.89 58.41
CA ALA A 512 -47.53 -21.97 59.46
C ALA A 512 -48.10 -20.68 58.86
N VAL A 513 -49.20 -20.19 59.49
CA VAL A 513 -49.76 -18.88 59.15
C VAL A 513 -49.64 -17.95 60.35
N SER A 514 -49.00 -16.81 60.19
CA SER A 514 -48.73 -15.88 61.30
C SER A 514 -49.11 -14.45 60.93
N LEU A 515 -49.36 -13.64 61.93
CA LEU A 515 -49.56 -12.20 61.79
C LEU A 515 -48.24 -11.52 61.39
N LYS A 516 -48.29 -10.69 60.38
CA LYS A 516 -47.18 -9.85 60.03
C LYS A 516 -46.82 -8.91 61.21
N ARG A 517 -45.64 -9.02 61.78
CA ARG A 517 -45.20 -8.11 62.83
C ARG A 517 -45.11 -6.71 62.24
N ALA A 518 -45.95 -5.76 62.77
CA ALA A 518 -45.78 -4.35 62.43
C ALA A 518 -44.42 -3.92 62.97
N ILE A 519 -43.54 -3.53 62.07
CA ILE A 519 -42.33 -2.82 62.48
C ILE A 519 -42.77 -1.42 62.87
N ASP A 520 -42.91 -1.19 64.21
CA ASP A 520 -43.21 0.12 64.74
C ASP A 520 -42.01 1.04 64.60
N ASN A 521 -42.13 1.93 63.65
CA ASN A 521 -41.14 2.98 63.35
C ASN A 521 -41.30 4.18 64.28
N SER A 522 -41.41 3.95 65.64
CA SER A 522 -41.36 5.06 66.59
C SER A 522 -40.50 4.73 67.79
N ALA A 523 -39.21 4.98 67.71
CA ALA A 523 -38.41 5.41 68.86
C ALA A 523 -37.12 6.09 68.38
N ASN A 524 -37.23 7.39 68.44
CA ASN A 524 -36.10 8.32 68.34
C ASN A 524 -35.50 8.44 69.79
N ARG A 525 -34.16 8.47 69.90
CA ARG A 525 -33.30 8.96 71.00
C ARG A 525 -33.18 8.15 72.27
N VAL A 526 -31.96 7.80 72.64
CA VAL A 526 -31.04 8.54 73.50
C VAL A 526 -29.81 7.66 73.88
N LEU A 527 -28.66 8.16 73.55
CA LEU A 527 -27.35 8.22 74.22
C LEU A 527 -26.88 7.17 75.21
N LEU A 528 -25.66 6.77 75.00
CA LEU A 528 -24.49 6.66 75.90
C LEU A 528 -23.93 5.28 76.16
N SER A 529 -22.70 5.15 75.72
CA SER A 529 -21.53 4.65 76.45
C SER A 529 -21.34 3.16 76.64
N GLY A 530 -20.22 2.72 76.15
CA GLY A 530 -19.52 1.55 76.66
C GLY A 530 -19.03 0.56 75.62
N ASN A 531 -17.87 0.83 75.07
CA ASN A 531 -16.96 -0.17 74.49
C ASN A 531 -16.50 -1.15 75.61
N PRO A 532 -15.91 -2.30 75.35
CA PRO A 532 -15.25 -2.72 74.13
C PRO A 532 -15.31 -4.24 73.78
N VAL A 533 -14.74 -4.53 72.57
CA VAL A 533 -13.80 -5.64 72.30
C VAL A 533 -14.30 -6.92 71.63
N LEU A 534 -13.82 -7.02 70.35
CA LEU A 534 -13.17 -8.11 69.66
C LEU A 534 -13.94 -9.16 68.85
N LYS A 535 -13.56 -9.07 67.51
CA LYS A 535 -13.31 -10.15 66.55
C LYS A 535 -14.54 -10.83 65.95
N SER A 536 -14.64 -10.95 64.64
CA SER A 536 -13.71 -11.28 63.56
C SER A 536 -14.41 -11.12 62.25
N ALA A 537 -13.68 -10.55 61.28
CA ALA A 537 -13.65 -10.74 59.87
C ALA A 537 -14.77 -11.52 59.15
N ASP A 538 -15.42 -10.88 58.21
CA ASP A 538 -15.41 -11.45 56.87
C ASP A 538 -15.42 -10.35 55.78
N LYS A 539 -14.62 -10.62 54.77
CA LYS A 539 -14.26 -9.75 53.65
C LYS A 539 -15.39 -9.70 52.63
N GLN A 540 -15.82 -8.51 52.28
CA GLN A 540 -16.39 -8.29 50.92
C GLN A 540 -15.41 -7.48 50.09
N GLN A 541 -14.89 -8.13 49.09
CA GLN A 541 -13.94 -7.63 48.10
C GLN A 541 -14.73 -7.01 46.94
N GLY A 542 -14.82 -5.69 46.94
CA GLY A 542 -15.33 -4.91 45.81
C GLY A 542 -14.19 -4.54 44.90
N GLY A 543 -14.32 -4.90 43.63
CA GLY A 543 -13.27 -4.88 42.63
C GLY A 543 -12.75 -3.51 42.23
N SER A 544 -11.45 -3.43 42.11
CA SER A 544 -10.70 -2.34 41.42
C SER A 544 -10.11 -2.80 40.11
N SER A 545 -10.92 -3.37 39.21
CA SER A 545 -10.45 -3.76 37.88
C SER A 545 -10.26 -2.56 36.92
N GLY A 546 -10.90 -1.42 37.18
CA GLY A 546 -10.81 -0.23 36.30
C GLY A 546 -9.48 0.51 36.38
N VAL A 547 -8.88 0.55 37.58
CA VAL A 547 -7.61 1.29 37.77
C VAL A 547 -6.43 0.53 37.16
N VAL A 548 -6.42 -0.79 37.25
CA VAL A 548 -5.35 -1.62 36.67
C VAL A 548 -5.37 -1.56 35.14
N ILE A 549 -6.55 -1.58 34.53
CA ILE A 549 -6.70 -1.44 33.08
C ILE A 549 -6.24 -0.05 32.60
N ALA A 550 -6.60 1.01 33.33
CA ALA A 550 -6.16 2.37 33.00
C ALA A 550 -4.64 2.52 33.09
N VAL A 551 -3.99 1.96 34.10
CA VAL A 551 -2.53 2.00 34.26
C VAL A 551 -1.83 1.22 33.11
N VAL A 552 -2.32 0.02 32.77
CA VAL A 552 -1.75 -0.79 31.67
C VAL A 552 -1.88 -0.08 30.33
N VAL A 553 -3.03 0.54 30.05
CA VAL A 553 -3.24 1.32 28.82
C VAL A 553 -2.32 2.54 28.75
N CYS A 554 -2.15 3.28 29.87
CA CYS A 554 -1.20 4.40 29.92
C CYS A 554 0.26 3.98 29.70
N VAL A 555 0.69 2.85 30.26
CA VAL A 555 2.05 2.33 30.05
C VAL A 555 2.26 1.90 28.59
N LEU A 556 1.28 1.25 27.96
CA LEU A 556 1.36 0.88 26.55
C LEU A 556 1.42 2.09 25.62
N LEU A 557 0.64 3.15 25.90
CA LEU A 557 0.70 4.40 25.15
C LEU A 557 2.04 5.11 25.29
N LEU A 558 2.64 5.11 26.47
CA LEU A 558 3.97 5.67 26.72
C LEU A 558 5.06 4.88 25.95
N LEU A 559 4.98 3.55 25.92
CA LEU A 559 5.89 2.72 25.16
C LEU A 559 5.78 2.96 23.63
N LEU A 560 4.56 3.17 23.13
CA LEU A 560 4.33 3.54 21.72
C LEU A 560 4.90 4.93 21.39
N LEU A 561 4.77 5.92 22.30
CA LEU A 561 5.38 7.24 22.15
C LEU A 561 6.90 7.18 22.13
N VAL A 562 7.51 6.40 23.01
CA VAL A 562 8.96 6.20 23.04
C VAL A 562 9.46 5.52 21.76
N ALA A 563 8.74 4.51 21.26
CA ALA A 563 9.03 3.85 20.00
C ALA A 563 8.91 4.82 18.81
N LEU A 564 7.89 5.68 18.79
CA LEU A 564 7.69 6.70 17.75
C LEU A 564 8.82 7.72 17.76
N ILE A 565 9.22 8.22 18.94
CA ILE A 565 10.34 9.16 19.11
C ILE A 565 11.66 8.50 18.67
N TYR A 566 11.88 7.23 19.00
CA TYR A 566 13.04 6.46 18.55
C TYR A 566 13.09 6.33 17.03
N PHE A 567 11.94 6.04 16.39
CA PHE A 567 11.82 5.94 14.92
C PHE A 567 12.04 7.31 14.24
N LEU A 568 11.50 8.39 14.80
CA LEU A 568 11.71 9.75 14.27
C LEU A 568 13.17 10.19 14.41
N ASN A 569 13.83 9.89 15.52
CA ASN A 569 15.26 10.15 15.71
C ASN A 569 16.17 9.31 14.80
N LYS A 570 15.75 8.11 14.41
CA LYS A 570 16.50 7.25 13.48
C LYS A 570 16.42 7.73 12.03
N LYS A 571 15.33 8.47 11.66
CA LYS A 571 15.18 9.07 10.31
C LYS A 571 15.94 10.38 10.11
N SER A 572 16.51 11.00 11.13
CA SER A 572 17.20 12.31 11.05
C SER A 572 18.72 12.24 10.94
N LYS A 573 19.30 11.08 10.63
CA LYS A 573 20.72 10.96 10.32
C LYS A 573 20.94 10.71 8.82
N LEU A 574 20.88 11.79 8.04
CA LEU A 574 21.49 11.86 6.71
C LEU A 574 22.95 12.31 6.87
N PRO A 575 23.92 11.63 6.27
CA PRO A 575 25.33 12.03 6.34
C PRO A 575 25.61 13.16 5.36
N CYS A 576 26.14 14.28 5.85
CA CYS A 576 26.85 15.27 5.05
C CYS A 576 28.11 14.65 4.46
N SER A 577 28.19 14.56 3.14
CA SER A 577 29.40 14.19 2.42
C SER A 577 30.23 15.43 2.11
N LYS A 578 31.50 15.37 2.47
CA LYS A 578 32.56 16.34 2.17
C LYS A 578 32.92 16.33 0.68
N LYS A 579 33.10 17.53 0.14
CA LYS A 579 33.71 17.79 -1.17
C LYS A 579 35.17 17.37 -1.16
N ASP A 580 35.54 16.56 -2.15
CA ASP A 580 36.93 16.53 -2.64
C ASP A 580 36.93 16.86 -4.14
N LYS A 581 37.74 17.86 -4.46
CA LYS A 581 38.10 18.31 -5.82
C LYS A 581 38.97 17.25 -6.47
N LYS A 582 38.67 16.90 -7.73
CA LYS A 582 39.70 16.43 -8.68
C LYS A 582 39.43 16.96 -10.06
N GLU A 583 40.52 17.28 -10.71
CA GLU A 583 40.73 18.06 -11.92
C GLU A 583 40.20 17.41 -13.21
N VAL A 584 39.98 18.33 -14.13
CA VAL A 584 39.54 18.18 -15.52
C VAL A 584 40.61 17.54 -16.39
N ALA A 585 40.25 16.58 -17.18
CA ALA A 585 40.94 16.21 -18.41
C ALA A 585 40.03 16.45 -19.60
N THR A 586 40.47 17.30 -20.49
CA THR A 586 39.91 17.63 -21.77
C THR A 586 39.98 16.42 -22.73
N GLY A 587 38.88 16.14 -23.44
CA GLY A 587 38.83 15.10 -24.47
C GLY A 587 37.63 15.26 -25.41
N GLU A 588 37.92 15.81 -26.55
CA GLU A 588 37.40 15.55 -27.90
C GLU A 588 35.90 15.59 -28.22
N VAL A 589 35.68 16.45 -29.19
CA VAL A 589 34.47 16.70 -29.97
C VAL A 589 34.06 15.45 -30.78
N ASN A 590 32.88 14.89 -30.49
CA ASN A 590 32.25 13.90 -31.35
C ASN A 590 31.20 14.54 -32.26
N ASN A 591 31.41 14.34 -33.55
CA ASN A 591 30.51 14.75 -34.62
C ASN A 591 29.20 13.96 -34.57
N ASP A 592 28.14 14.63 -34.14
CA ASP A 592 26.79 14.12 -34.33
C ASP A 592 26.34 14.27 -35.80
N ILE A 593 25.81 13.20 -36.35
CA ILE A 593 25.26 13.20 -37.72
C ILE A 593 23.95 13.99 -37.69
N VAL A 594 24.02 15.23 -38.20
CA VAL A 594 22.84 16.05 -38.46
C VAL A 594 22.33 15.71 -39.86
N VAL A 595 21.16 15.10 -39.94
CA VAL A 595 20.46 14.86 -41.20
C VAL A 595 19.52 16.03 -41.46
N GLU A 596 19.85 16.90 -42.39
CA GLU A 596 18.92 17.90 -42.93
C GLU A 596 17.96 17.21 -43.90
N MET A 597 16.67 17.16 -43.59
CA MET A 597 15.64 16.83 -44.56
C MET A 597 15.21 18.10 -45.30
N LYS A 598 15.51 18.18 -46.57
CA LYS A 598 14.87 19.11 -47.48
C LYS A 598 13.49 18.59 -47.84
N THR A 599 12.46 19.37 -47.54
CA THR A 599 11.11 19.12 -48.05
C THR A 599 11.04 19.60 -49.51
N ASP A 600 11.11 18.67 -50.47
CA ASP A 600 10.69 18.94 -51.85
C ASP A 600 9.17 18.74 -51.93
N LYS A 601 8.48 19.83 -52.29
CA LYS A 601 7.11 19.80 -52.79
C LYS A 601 7.12 19.20 -54.18
N ALA A 602 6.40 18.11 -54.39
CA ALA A 602 6.00 17.71 -55.75
C ALA A 602 4.55 17.26 -55.75
N ASN A 603 3.88 17.84 -56.64
CA ASN A 603 2.50 17.84 -57.09
C ASN A 603 1.81 16.47 -57.19
N GLU A 604 0.48 16.61 -57.09
CA GLU A 604 -0.57 15.74 -57.62
C GLU A 604 -0.32 15.26 -59.05
N GLU A 605 -0.69 14.02 -59.35
CA GLU A 605 -1.75 13.74 -60.32
C GLU A 605 -2.19 12.27 -60.30
N ALA A 606 -3.46 12.11 -60.62
CA ALA A 606 -4.33 10.98 -60.60
C ALA A 606 -3.94 9.79 -61.52
N GLY A 607 -4.47 8.61 -61.16
CA GLY A 607 -4.50 7.46 -62.08
C GLY A 607 -5.22 6.26 -61.50
N LEU A 608 -6.53 6.20 -61.70
CA LEU A 608 -7.37 4.99 -61.58
C LEU A 608 -6.79 3.82 -62.40
N LEU A 609 -6.87 2.59 -61.92
CA LEU A 609 -7.58 1.46 -62.56
C LEU A 609 -7.41 0.13 -61.85
N ASN A 610 -8.56 -0.36 -61.43
CA ASN A 610 -9.06 -1.75 -61.38
C ASN A 610 -8.14 -2.89 -61.85
N LYS A 611 -8.05 -3.96 -61.02
CA LYS A 611 -8.65 -5.29 -61.32
C LYS A 611 -8.32 -6.34 -60.26
N ARG A 612 -9.35 -6.90 -59.66
CA ARG A 612 -9.42 -8.32 -59.28
C ARG A 612 -9.61 -9.14 -60.58
N PRO A 613 -9.46 -10.47 -60.66
CA PRO A 613 -9.86 -11.47 -59.65
C PRO A 613 -9.06 -12.80 -59.62
N SER A 614 -9.43 -13.60 -58.63
CA SER A 614 -9.74 -15.06 -58.64
C SER A 614 -8.63 -16.10 -58.78
N THR A 615 -8.64 -16.95 -57.75
CA THR A 615 -9.00 -18.38 -57.65
C THR A 615 -7.95 -19.44 -57.94
N GLU A 616 -7.97 -20.37 -56.94
CA GLU A 616 -7.72 -21.82 -57.05
C GLU A 616 -6.27 -22.33 -57.22
N GLN A 617 -5.73 -22.97 -56.23
CA GLN A 617 -5.90 -24.36 -55.73
C GLN A 617 -5.23 -24.53 -54.39
#